data_1b610ac97902781f8642bc76ba993748
#
_entry.id   1b610ac97902781f8642bc76ba993748
#
_cell.length_a   1.000
_cell.length_b   1.000
_cell.length_c   1.000
_cell.angle_alpha   90.00
_cell.angle_beta   90.00
_cell.angle_gamma   90.00
#
_symmetry.space_group_name_H-M   'P 1'
#
loop_
_entity.id
_entity.type
_entity.pdbx_description
1 polymer ?
#
loop_
_entity_poly.entity_id
_entity_poly.type
_entity_poly.pdbx_seq_one_letter_code
_entity_poly.pdbx_strand_id
1 'polypeptide(L)'
;MPPNHGDHTADYYPGDHYVDLVGVDAYKDFVDTNHIKGTVAVLALPKPFGFAEFGPHDTFHPPGDYDYRRLIEGVQTNFPRTAWFMAWNANWGLATNNYVGELLHHPWVVNRGEVPNFQTTQGHSTTR
;
A
#
# COMPACT_ATOMS: atom_id res chain seq x y z
N MET A 1 -12.96 -7.31 24.94
CA MET A 1 -12.19 -6.69 23.84
C MET A 1 -12.84 -7.11 22.55
N PRO A 2 -13.17 -6.21 21.64
CA PRO A 2 -13.57 -6.64 20.32
C PRO A 2 -12.38 -7.38 19.68
N PRO A 3 -12.64 -8.43 18.89
CA PRO A 3 -11.58 -9.14 18.20
C PRO A 3 -10.81 -8.13 17.34
N ASN A 4 -9.49 -8.24 17.36
CA ASN A 4 -8.61 -7.43 16.52
C ASN A 4 -8.99 -7.70 15.07
N HIS A 5 -9.67 -6.76 14.40
CA HIS A 5 -10.15 -6.92 13.03
C HIS A 5 -9.05 -7.34 12.04
N GLY A 6 -7.79 -7.07 12.37
CA GLY A 6 -6.66 -7.45 11.54
C GLY A 6 -6.27 -8.93 11.58
N ASP A 7 -6.63 -9.67 12.59
CA ASP A 7 -6.20 -11.08 12.73
C ASP A 7 -7.02 -12.04 11.84
N HIS A 8 -8.16 -11.58 11.31
CA HIS A 8 -9.06 -12.33 10.44
C HIS A 8 -9.13 -11.82 9.00
N THR A 9 -8.16 -11.01 8.59
CA THR A 9 -8.18 -10.36 7.25
C THR A 9 -8.25 -11.40 6.12
N ALA A 10 -7.58 -12.55 6.26
CA ALA A 10 -7.61 -13.60 5.26
C ALA A 10 -8.93 -14.37 5.19
N ASP A 11 -9.78 -14.31 6.23
CA ASP A 11 -11.08 -14.99 6.26
C ASP A 11 -12.06 -14.40 5.23
N TYR A 12 -11.82 -13.15 4.81
CA TYR A 12 -12.61 -12.46 3.78
C TYR A 12 -12.12 -12.72 2.36
N TYR A 13 -11.06 -13.52 2.19
CA TYR A 13 -10.51 -13.82 0.87
C TYR A 13 -11.37 -14.86 0.15
N PRO A 14 -12.03 -14.49 -0.96
CA PRO A 14 -13.00 -15.37 -1.64
C PRO A 14 -12.34 -16.43 -2.53
N GLY A 15 -11.02 -16.37 -2.69
CA GLY A 15 -10.25 -17.28 -3.53
C GLY A 15 -9.64 -16.61 -4.77
N ASP A 16 -8.64 -17.26 -5.34
CA ASP A 16 -7.76 -16.71 -6.38
C ASP A 16 -8.48 -16.30 -7.67
N HIS A 17 -9.61 -16.94 -7.97
CA HIS A 17 -10.39 -16.64 -9.19
C HIS A 17 -11.18 -15.33 -9.12
N TYR A 18 -11.39 -14.80 -7.93
CA TYR A 18 -12.25 -13.63 -7.72
C TYR A 18 -11.49 -12.35 -7.41
N VAL A 19 -10.17 -12.45 -7.18
CA VAL A 19 -9.35 -11.33 -6.71
C VAL A 19 -8.05 -11.25 -7.49
N ASP A 20 -7.76 -10.09 -8.04
CA ASP A 20 -6.50 -9.81 -8.75
C ASP A 20 -5.44 -9.18 -7.84
N LEU A 21 -5.86 -8.38 -6.87
CA LEU A 21 -5.01 -7.64 -5.93
C LEU A 21 -5.51 -7.85 -4.51
N VAL A 22 -4.61 -7.82 -3.54
CA VAL A 22 -4.96 -7.82 -2.12
C VAL A 22 -4.36 -6.60 -1.43
N GLY A 23 -5.05 -6.08 -0.43
CA GLY A 23 -4.56 -4.93 0.33
C GLY A 23 -5.09 -4.92 1.75
N VAL A 24 -4.47 -4.09 2.56
CA VAL A 24 -4.90 -3.80 3.93
C VAL A 24 -5.03 -2.30 4.12
N ASP A 25 -5.93 -1.90 5.00
CA ASP A 25 -6.05 -0.53 5.48
C ASP A 25 -5.13 -0.36 6.68
N ALA A 26 -4.30 0.66 6.65
CA ALA A 26 -3.28 0.89 7.66
C ALA A 26 -3.29 2.35 8.13
N TYR A 27 -3.95 2.60 9.25
CA TYR A 27 -3.93 3.87 9.95
C TYR A 27 -3.01 3.76 11.17
N LYS A 28 -1.70 3.78 10.91
CA LYS A 28 -0.65 3.55 11.91
C LYS A 28 0.57 4.42 11.63
N ASP A 29 1.24 4.83 12.71
CA ASP A 29 2.48 5.61 12.62
C ASP A 29 3.69 4.74 12.27
N PHE A 30 3.61 3.45 12.60
CA PHE A 30 4.68 2.48 12.36
C PHE A 30 4.24 1.48 11.30
N VAL A 31 5.05 1.34 10.26
CA VAL A 31 4.79 0.48 9.11
C VAL A 31 5.54 -0.84 9.31
N ASP A 32 5.01 -1.68 10.19
CA ASP A 32 5.53 -3.00 10.52
C ASP A 32 4.41 -4.00 10.88
N THR A 33 4.75 -5.28 10.96
CA THR A 33 3.79 -6.36 11.23
C THR A 33 3.25 -6.37 12.67
N ASN A 34 3.93 -5.69 13.59
CA ASN A 34 3.44 -5.59 14.97
C ASN A 34 2.29 -4.60 15.09
N HIS A 35 2.33 -3.53 14.29
CA HIS A 35 1.33 -2.47 14.32
C HIS A 35 0.23 -2.66 13.30
N ILE A 36 0.56 -3.15 12.08
CA ILE A 36 -0.43 -3.41 11.02
C ILE A 36 -0.81 -4.89 11.06
N LYS A 37 -1.86 -5.19 11.82
CA LYS A 37 -2.34 -6.56 12.00
C LYS A 37 -2.93 -7.15 10.71
N GLY A 38 -2.92 -8.48 10.62
CA GLY A 38 -3.46 -9.20 9.46
C GLY A 38 -2.56 -9.23 8.22
N THR A 39 -1.51 -8.41 8.16
CA THR A 39 -0.62 -8.33 7.01
C THR A 39 0.09 -9.65 6.72
N VAL A 40 0.49 -10.40 7.74
CA VAL A 40 1.18 -11.69 7.56
C VAL A 40 0.31 -12.69 6.79
N ALA A 41 -0.97 -12.78 7.15
CA ALA A 41 -1.92 -13.67 6.48
C ALA A 41 -2.18 -13.24 5.03
N VAL A 42 -2.34 -11.95 4.78
CA VAL A 42 -2.57 -11.40 3.44
C VAL A 42 -1.33 -11.52 2.56
N LEU A 43 -0.13 -11.32 3.11
CA LEU A 43 1.14 -11.50 2.38
C LEU A 43 1.42 -12.95 1.98
N ALA A 44 0.81 -13.91 2.67
CA ALA A 44 0.91 -15.33 2.31
C ALA A 44 0.08 -15.69 1.05
N LEU A 45 -0.86 -14.83 0.64
CA LEU A 45 -1.66 -15.03 -0.56
C LEU A 45 -0.83 -14.81 -1.83
N PRO A 46 -1.09 -15.56 -2.92
CA PRO A 46 -0.34 -15.47 -4.17
C PRO A 46 -0.82 -14.29 -5.04
N LYS A 47 -0.94 -13.11 -4.46
CA LYS A 47 -1.45 -11.91 -5.13
C LYS A 47 -0.53 -10.70 -4.89
N PRO A 48 -0.49 -9.73 -5.81
CA PRO A 48 0.14 -8.45 -5.53
C PRO A 48 -0.52 -7.80 -4.31
N PHE A 49 0.33 -7.34 -3.39
CA PHE A 49 -0.07 -6.74 -2.12
C PHE A 49 0.09 -5.22 -2.15
N GLY A 50 -0.80 -4.51 -1.48
CA GLY A 50 -0.67 -3.07 -1.27
C GLY A 50 -1.36 -2.58 0.01
N PHE A 51 -1.16 -1.30 0.29
CA PHE A 51 -1.93 -0.59 1.31
C PHE A 51 -3.14 0.06 0.62
N ALA A 52 -4.32 -0.52 0.80
CA ALA A 52 -5.56 -0.08 0.15
C ALA A 52 -6.01 1.28 0.69
N GLU A 53 -5.75 1.53 1.95
CA GLU A 53 -5.80 2.85 2.58
C GLU A 53 -4.61 3.00 3.51
N PHE A 54 -3.98 4.16 3.47
CA PHE A 54 -2.86 4.48 4.37
C PHE A 54 -3.02 5.87 4.95
N GLY A 55 -2.74 5.97 6.24
CA GLY A 55 -2.64 7.24 6.96
C GLY A 55 -1.97 7.08 8.32
N PRO A 56 -1.45 8.16 8.92
CA PRO A 56 -0.97 8.16 10.29
C PRO A 56 -2.12 7.92 11.27
N HIS A 57 -1.80 7.51 12.47
CA HIS A 57 -2.75 7.42 13.56
C HIS A 57 -2.91 8.79 14.21
N ASP A 58 -4.04 9.42 14.01
CA ASP A 58 -4.33 10.82 14.42
C ASP A 58 -4.28 11.08 15.93
N THR A 59 -4.26 10.03 16.76
CA THR A 59 -4.05 10.17 18.21
C THR A 59 -2.62 10.60 18.58
N PHE A 60 -1.63 10.24 17.74
CA PHE A 60 -0.20 10.48 18.05
C PHE A 60 0.41 11.61 17.22
N HIS A 61 -0.21 11.96 16.09
CA HIS A 61 0.26 13.03 15.22
C HIS A 61 -0.85 14.06 15.00
N PRO A 62 -0.58 15.34 15.31
CA PRO A 62 -1.45 16.40 14.83
C PRO A 62 -1.65 16.32 13.32
N PRO A 63 -2.80 16.74 12.80
CA PRO A 63 -3.03 16.80 11.36
C PRO A 63 -1.89 17.56 10.66
N GLY A 64 -1.29 16.94 9.65
CA GLY A 64 -0.22 17.55 8.87
C GLY A 64 1.20 17.39 9.42
N ASP A 65 1.40 16.60 10.47
CA ASP A 65 2.72 16.42 11.11
C ASP A 65 3.36 15.05 10.84
N TYR A 66 2.75 14.20 10.03
CA TYR A 66 3.30 12.89 9.74
C TYR A 66 4.46 12.96 8.74
N ASP A 67 5.54 12.25 9.06
CA ASP A 67 6.70 12.09 8.19
C ASP A 67 6.48 10.90 7.23
N TYR A 68 6.15 11.18 5.99
CA TYR A 68 5.85 10.16 4.98
C TYR A 68 7.05 9.33 4.53
N ARG A 69 8.29 9.69 4.92
CA ARG A 69 9.45 8.82 4.71
C ARG A 69 9.32 7.51 5.47
N ARG A 70 8.61 7.53 6.62
CA ARG A 70 8.31 6.32 7.40
C ARG A 70 7.56 5.26 6.60
N LEU A 71 6.70 5.67 5.66
CA LEU A 71 6.00 4.71 4.81
C LEU A 71 7.00 3.93 3.95
N ILE A 72 7.86 4.62 3.21
CA ILE A 72 8.79 3.93 2.30
C ILE A 72 9.87 3.15 3.05
N GLU A 73 10.37 3.65 4.18
CA GLU A 73 11.31 2.94 5.03
C GLU A 73 10.68 1.65 5.61
N GLY A 74 9.44 1.72 6.08
CA GLY A 74 8.70 0.57 6.58
C GLY A 74 8.39 -0.45 5.48
N VAL A 75 8.03 0.01 4.28
CA VAL A 75 7.84 -0.84 3.12
C VAL A 75 9.11 -1.59 2.77
N GLN A 76 10.24 -0.89 2.66
CA GLN A 76 11.53 -1.53 2.32
C GLN A 76 11.96 -2.56 3.35
N THR A 77 11.72 -2.27 4.63
CA THR A 77 12.18 -3.10 5.73
C THR A 77 11.24 -4.29 6.00
N ASN A 78 9.93 -4.05 6.01
CA ASN A 78 8.96 -5.01 6.53
C ASN A 78 8.02 -5.58 5.45
N PHE A 79 7.79 -4.83 4.37
CA PHE A 79 6.83 -5.19 3.31
C PHE A 79 7.42 -5.05 1.90
N PRO A 80 8.58 -5.65 1.58
CA PRO A 80 9.28 -5.41 0.31
C PRO A 80 8.50 -5.90 -0.92
N ARG A 81 7.42 -6.64 -0.75
CA ARG A 81 6.50 -7.06 -1.81
C ARG A 81 5.36 -6.07 -2.07
N THR A 82 5.32 -4.95 -1.38
CA THR A 82 4.30 -3.92 -1.61
C THR A 82 4.39 -3.39 -3.04
N ALA A 83 3.33 -3.56 -3.80
CA ALA A 83 3.26 -3.12 -5.20
C ALA A 83 2.62 -1.73 -5.34
N TRP A 84 1.82 -1.30 -4.38
CA TRP A 84 1.11 -0.02 -4.42
C TRP A 84 0.66 0.43 -3.04
N PHE A 85 0.37 1.72 -2.91
CA PHE A 85 -0.32 2.27 -1.75
C PHE A 85 -1.27 3.38 -2.21
N MET A 86 -2.29 3.65 -1.42
CA MET A 86 -3.19 4.78 -1.57
C MET A 86 -3.27 5.53 -0.25
N ALA A 87 -2.71 6.73 -0.21
CA ALA A 87 -2.85 7.62 0.94
C ALA A 87 -4.31 8.11 1.01
N TRP A 88 -4.89 8.06 2.21
CA TRP A 88 -6.22 8.65 2.43
C TRP A 88 -6.18 10.17 2.29
N ASN A 89 -7.31 10.83 2.31
CA ASN A 89 -7.40 12.28 2.14
C ASN A 89 -7.39 13.07 3.48
N ALA A 90 -7.66 14.36 3.42
CA ALA A 90 -7.73 15.27 4.55
C ALA A 90 -6.44 15.21 5.41
N ASN A 91 -6.58 14.95 6.71
CA ASN A 91 -5.45 14.92 7.66
C ASN A 91 -4.41 13.83 7.37
N TRP A 92 -4.80 12.77 6.66
CA TRP A 92 -3.93 11.66 6.29
C TRP A 92 -3.29 11.85 4.90
N GLY A 93 -3.77 12.84 4.14
CA GLY A 93 -3.38 13.04 2.76
C GLY A 93 -1.92 13.44 2.56
N LEU A 94 -1.39 13.09 1.40
CA LEU A 94 -0.02 13.48 1.02
C LEU A 94 0.15 15.00 1.04
N ALA A 95 -0.84 15.76 0.56
CA ALA A 95 -0.73 17.23 0.47
C ALA A 95 -0.71 17.95 1.82
N THR A 96 -1.07 17.27 2.90
CA THR A 96 -1.18 17.88 4.24
C THR A 96 -0.07 17.47 5.19
N ASN A 97 0.80 16.54 4.80
CA ASN A 97 1.82 15.98 5.68
C ASN A 97 3.25 16.28 5.18
N ASN A 98 4.25 15.90 5.99
CA ASN A 98 5.64 16.24 5.77
C ASN A 98 6.38 15.24 4.86
N TYR A 99 7.45 15.71 4.22
CA TYR A 99 8.41 14.90 3.45
C TYR A 99 7.79 14.07 2.32
N VAL A 100 6.69 14.55 1.77
CA VAL A 100 6.00 13.88 0.66
C VAL A 100 6.84 13.94 -0.64
N GLY A 101 7.59 15.00 -0.83
CA GLY A 101 8.51 15.11 -1.97
C GLY A 101 9.55 13.98 -1.97
N GLU A 102 10.13 13.71 -0.81
CA GLU A 102 11.10 12.62 -0.63
C GLU A 102 10.48 11.25 -0.86
N LEU A 103 9.25 11.03 -0.41
CA LEU A 103 8.50 9.81 -0.73
C LEU A 103 8.30 9.67 -2.24
N LEU A 104 7.72 10.69 -2.90
CA LEU A 104 7.33 10.60 -4.32
C LEU A 104 8.53 10.52 -5.27
N HIS A 105 9.70 11.04 -4.89
CA HIS A 105 10.94 10.95 -5.68
C HIS A 105 11.82 9.76 -5.25
N HIS A 106 11.35 8.93 -4.32
CA HIS A 106 12.13 7.78 -3.90
C HIS A 106 12.23 6.73 -5.02
N PRO A 107 13.42 6.09 -5.25
CA PRO A 107 13.62 5.14 -6.36
C PRO A 107 12.66 3.94 -6.42
N TRP A 108 12.02 3.61 -5.31
CA TRP A 108 11.01 2.54 -5.23
C TRP A 108 9.59 3.00 -5.57
N VAL A 109 9.39 4.30 -5.76
CA VAL A 109 8.06 4.86 -6.04
C VAL A 109 7.97 5.20 -7.53
N VAL A 110 6.96 4.68 -8.18
CA VAL A 110 6.64 4.98 -9.58
C VAL A 110 5.40 5.86 -9.62
N ASN A 111 5.55 7.05 -10.14
CA ASN A 111 4.46 8.00 -10.30
C ASN A 111 3.72 7.78 -11.63
N ARG A 112 2.52 8.37 -11.77
CA ARG A 112 1.66 8.20 -12.93
C ARG A 112 2.38 8.46 -14.26
N GLY A 113 3.24 9.45 -14.34
CA GLY A 113 3.99 9.81 -15.56
C GLY A 113 5.16 8.87 -15.88
N GLU A 114 5.53 8.02 -14.93
CA GLU A 114 6.67 7.09 -15.01
C GLU A 114 6.23 5.65 -15.26
N VAL A 115 4.92 5.39 -15.18
CA VAL A 115 4.35 4.06 -15.46
C VAL A 115 4.64 3.70 -16.91
N PRO A 116 5.31 2.55 -17.18
CA PRO A 116 5.57 2.11 -18.54
C PRO A 116 4.26 2.03 -19.35
N ASN A 117 4.30 2.56 -20.58
CA ASN A 117 3.15 2.49 -21.45
C ASN A 117 3.02 1.05 -21.99
N PHE A 118 2.17 0.23 -21.38
CA PHE A 118 1.86 -1.13 -21.82
C PHE A 118 0.93 -1.16 -23.04
N GLN A 119 0.85 -0.09 -23.82
CA GLN A 119 0.20 -0.14 -25.11
C GLN A 119 0.99 -1.07 -26.02
N THR A 120 0.68 -2.33 -25.88
CA THR A 120 0.52 -3.37 -26.91
C THR A 120 1.46 -3.25 -28.09
N THR A 121 2.50 -4.03 -28.09
CA THR A 121 2.85 -4.81 -29.24
C THR A 121 1.82 -5.96 -29.42
N GLN A 122 0.59 -5.65 -29.74
CA GLN A 122 -0.25 -6.60 -30.48
C GLN A 122 0.32 -6.63 -31.89
N GLY A 123 1.26 -7.57 -32.08
CA GLY A 123 1.70 -7.94 -33.40
C GLY A 123 0.49 -8.31 -34.26
N HIS A 124 0.23 -7.52 -35.27
CA HIS A 124 -0.58 -7.92 -36.39
C HIS A 124 0.13 -9.10 -37.05
N SER A 125 -0.23 -10.32 -36.65
CA SER A 125 0.04 -11.51 -37.45
C SER A 125 -0.93 -11.48 -38.62
N THR A 126 -0.55 -10.82 -39.72
CA THR A 126 -1.13 -11.06 -41.03
C THR A 126 -0.55 -12.35 -41.54
N THR A 127 -1.21 -13.47 -41.25
CA THR A 127 -1.03 -14.68 -42.05
C THR A 127 -1.87 -14.54 -43.32
N ARG A 128 -1.16 -14.44 -44.44
CA ARG A 128 -1.73 -14.70 -45.78
C ARG A 128 -1.80 -16.21 -46.01
#